data_34690e04c0013dde9a43752f18d4dce3
#
_entry.id   34690e04c0013dde9a43752f18d4dce3
#
_cell.length_a   1.000
_cell.length_b   1.000
_cell.length_c   1.000
_cell.angle_alpha   90.00
_cell.angle_beta   90.00
_cell.angle_gamma   90.00
#
_symmetry.space_group_name_H-M   'P 1'
#
loop_
_entity.id
_entity.type
_entity.pdbx_description
1 polymer ?
#
loop_
_entity_poly.entity_id
_entity_poly.type
_entity_poly.pdbx_seq_one_letter_code
_entity_poly.pdbx_strand_id
1 'polypeptide(L)'
;GNLKIPEAIPTKQNKESTLEKFKQAVFKKKPEIKEIVREPTAGGIVFRMAEDNRDIEILLIQDSKNRWTIPKGHIEPGETAKQTAIREIGEESGLKNIEVLLWLGKINFKYRRLDKLVLMTTQIYLVHALDSAEKPTKEKWMNGIRWFRFGEALDAIEYDDIEKLMLIAKKKIRSGEV
;
A
#
# COMPACT_ATOMS: atom_id res chain seq x y z
N GLY A 1 -6.25 -3.23 -16.94
CA GLY A 1 -6.00 -4.10 -18.07
C GLY A 1 -5.06 -3.47 -19.07
N ASN A 2 -4.08 -4.22 -19.51
CA ASN A 2 -3.12 -3.75 -20.49
C ASN A 2 -3.79 -3.58 -21.85
N LEU A 3 -3.89 -2.35 -22.30
CA LEU A 3 -4.26 -2.05 -23.69
C LEU A 3 -3.05 -2.39 -24.56
N LYS A 4 -3.17 -3.46 -25.34
CA LYS A 4 -2.15 -3.76 -26.34
C LYS A 4 -2.26 -2.75 -27.48
N ILE A 5 -1.22 -1.95 -27.66
CA ILE A 5 -1.06 -1.09 -28.82
C ILE A 5 -0.74 -1.99 -30.02
N PRO A 6 -1.42 -1.87 -31.16
CA PRO A 6 -1.09 -2.67 -32.34
C PRO A 6 0.35 -2.39 -32.78
N GLU A 7 1.13 -3.47 -32.96
CA GLU A 7 2.56 -3.40 -33.29
C GLU A 7 2.86 -2.92 -34.71
N ALA A 8 1.90 -2.87 -35.60
CA ALA A 8 2.13 -2.52 -37.00
C ALA A 8 1.42 -1.24 -37.42
N ILE A 9 2.16 -0.31 -38.04
CA ILE A 9 1.58 0.82 -38.72
C ILE A 9 1.02 0.32 -40.05
N PRO A 10 -0.31 0.37 -40.27
CA PRO A 10 -0.90 -0.17 -41.50
C PRO A 10 -0.62 0.69 -42.71
N THR A 11 -0.63 0.04 -43.88
CA THR A 11 -0.54 0.70 -45.16
C THR A 11 -1.71 1.67 -45.37
N LYS A 12 -1.53 2.68 -46.24
CA LYS A 12 -2.52 3.74 -46.49
C LYS A 12 -3.95 3.25 -46.79
N GLN A 13 -4.10 2.05 -47.30
CA GLN A 13 -5.42 1.48 -47.66
C GLN A 13 -6.20 0.96 -46.43
N ASN A 14 -5.55 0.66 -45.33
CA ASN A 14 -6.16 0.13 -44.11
C ASN A 14 -6.13 1.10 -42.91
N LYS A 15 -5.76 2.35 -43.17
CA LYS A 15 -5.55 3.34 -42.09
C LYS A 15 -6.81 3.63 -41.28
N GLU A 16 -7.98 3.71 -41.95
CA GLU A 16 -9.26 3.95 -41.27
C GLU A 16 -9.70 2.75 -40.43
N SER A 17 -9.62 1.55 -41.02
CA SER A 17 -10.00 0.31 -40.32
C SER A 17 -9.14 0.05 -39.07
N THR A 18 -7.86 0.40 -39.13
CA THR A 18 -6.95 0.22 -38.00
C THR A 18 -7.14 1.32 -36.95
N LEU A 19 -7.39 2.55 -37.41
CA LEU A 19 -7.72 3.64 -36.51
C LEU A 19 -9.01 3.38 -35.76
N GLU A 20 -10.03 2.82 -36.43
CA GLU A 20 -11.27 2.39 -35.77
C GLU A 20 -11.03 1.27 -34.79
N LYS A 21 -10.24 0.27 -35.15
CA LYS A 21 -9.86 -0.83 -34.22
C LYS A 21 -9.07 -0.29 -33.04
N PHE A 22 -8.19 0.67 -33.26
CA PHE A 22 -7.44 1.34 -32.19
C PHE A 22 -8.38 2.14 -31.29
N LYS A 23 -9.30 2.93 -31.88
CA LYS A 23 -10.32 3.65 -31.11
C LYS A 23 -11.20 2.70 -30.31
N GLN A 24 -11.61 1.58 -30.90
CA GLN A 24 -12.39 0.56 -30.19
C GLN A 24 -11.59 -0.09 -29.07
N ALA A 25 -10.29 -0.32 -29.25
CA ALA A 25 -9.42 -0.86 -28.21
C ALA A 25 -9.21 0.14 -27.06
N VAL A 26 -9.03 1.43 -27.41
CA VAL A 26 -8.84 2.52 -26.44
C VAL A 26 -10.15 2.90 -25.76
N PHE A 27 -11.25 2.95 -26.53
CA PHE A 27 -12.57 3.35 -26.05
C PHE A 27 -13.52 2.17 -25.86
N LYS A 28 -13.01 0.94 -25.88
CA LYS A 28 -13.80 -0.24 -25.57
C LYS A 28 -14.48 -0.02 -24.22
N LYS A 29 -15.82 0.00 -24.24
CA LYS A 29 -16.61 0.16 -23.04
C LYS A 29 -16.16 -0.90 -22.03
N LYS A 30 -15.71 -0.44 -20.89
CA LYS A 30 -15.54 -1.32 -19.73
C LYS A 30 -16.89 -1.93 -19.41
N PRO A 31 -16.97 -3.18 -18.94
CA PRO A 31 -18.22 -3.75 -18.49
C PRO A 31 -18.93 -2.79 -17.57
N GLU A 32 -20.24 -2.66 -17.69
CA GLU A 32 -21.03 -1.86 -16.78
C GLU A 32 -20.81 -2.32 -15.34
N ILE A 33 -20.72 -1.37 -14.43
CA ILE A 33 -20.58 -1.70 -12.99
C ILE A 33 -21.91 -2.26 -12.51
N LYS A 34 -21.90 -3.53 -12.13
CA LYS A 34 -23.06 -4.25 -11.61
C LYS A 34 -23.06 -4.38 -10.09
N GLU A 35 -21.89 -4.21 -9.47
CA GLU A 35 -21.73 -4.44 -8.04
C GLU A 35 -20.71 -3.49 -7.45
N ILE A 36 -20.99 -2.96 -6.26
CA ILE A 36 -20.04 -2.22 -5.45
C ILE A 36 -19.59 -3.14 -4.31
N VAL A 37 -18.30 -3.43 -4.25
CA VAL A 37 -17.69 -4.27 -3.22
C VAL A 37 -16.89 -3.39 -2.28
N ARG A 38 -17.16 -3.49 -0.99
CA ARG A 38 -16.39 -2.79 0.05
C ARG A 38 -15.40 -3.76 0.68
N GLU A 39 -14.12 -3.38 0.67
CA GLU A 39 -13.05 -4.18 1.25
C GLU A 39 -12.43 -3.41 2.43
N PRO A 40 -12.79 -3.76 3.68
CA PRO A 40 -12.17 -3.17 4.85
C PRO A 40 -10.80 -3.80 5.10
N THR A 41 -9.78 -2.95 5.25
CA THR A 41 -8.41 -3.36 5.53
C THR A 41 -7.85 -2.55 6.69
N ALA A 42 -6.75 -3.01 7.26
CA ALA A 42 -6.00 -2.30 8.28
C ALA A 42 -4.52 -2.62 8.19
N GLY A 43 -3.71 -1.69 8.62
CA GLY A 43 -2.28 -1.84 8.64
C GLY A 43 -1.63 -0.79 9.52
N GLY A 44 -0.32 -0.67 9.42
CA GLY A 44 0.42 0.23 10.29
C GLY A 44 1.63 0.86 9.65
N ILE A 45 1.90 2.07 10.10
CA ILE A 45 3.20 2.71 9.93
C ILE A 45 4.03 2.27 11.13
N VAL A 46 4.97 1.36 10.88
CA VAL A 46 5.81 0.75 11.91
C VAL A 46 7.12 1.52 11.99
N PHE A 47 7.43 2.04 13.17
CA PHE A 47 8.64 2.80 13.37
C PHE A 47 9.49 2.26 14.49
N ARG A 48 10.75 2.62 14.45
CA ARG A 48 11.70 2.49 15.55
C ARG A 48 12.64 3.70 15.54
N MET A 49 13.29 3.96 16.65
CA MET A 49 14.36 4.95 16.68
C MET A 49 15.64 4.32 16.13
N ALA A 50 16.39 5.07 15.32
CA ALA A 50 17.71 4.65 14.89
C ALA A 50 18.67 4.56 16.10
N GLU A 51 19.82 3.89 15.92
CA GLU A 51 20.81 3.71 17.00
C GLU A 51 21.28 5.04 17.60
N ASP A 52 21.30 6.12 16.81
CA ASP A 52 21.66 7.46 17.28
C ASP A 52 20.58 8.14 18.11
N ASN A 53 19.40 7.51 18.27
CA ASN A 53 18.20 8.07 18.93
C ASN A 53 17.72 9.42 18.37
N ARG A 54 18.20 9.82 17.21
CA ARG A 54 17.82 11.10 16.55
C ARG A 54 16.85 10.88 15.43
N ASP A 55 17.13 9.88 14.60
CA ASP A 55 16.33 9.59 13.43
C ASP A 55 15.27 8.54 13.70
N ILE A 56 14.17 8.69 13.02
CA ILE A 56 13.09 7.71 12.98
C ILE A 56 13.33 6.81 11.77
N GLU A 57 13.18 5.50 11.97
CA GLU A 57 13.18 4.54 10.89
C GLU A 57 11.78 3.96 10.70
N ILE A 58 11.39 3.78 9.46
CA ILE A 58 10.09 3.24 9.07
C ILE A 58 10.28 1.91 8.33
N LEU A 59 9.49 0.91 8.69
CA LEU A 59 9.49 -0.37 8.02
C LEU A 59 8.60 -0.31 6.77
N LEU A 60 9.20 -0.59 5.62
CA LEU A 60 8.46 -0.72 4.37
C LEU A 60 8.64 -2.11 3.77
N ILE A 61 7.62 -2.57 3.09
CA ILE A 61 7.64 -3.79 2.30
C ILE A 61 7.61 -3.43 0.82
N GLN A 62 8.22 -4.27 0.01
CA GLN A 62 8.20 -4.09 -1.44
C GLN A 62 7.35 -5.20 -2.07
N ASP A 63 6.34 -4.80 -2.82
CA ASP A 63 5.45 -5.75 -3.49
C ASP A 63 6.09 -6.37 -4.74
N SER A 64 5.37 -7.26 -5.40
CA SER A 64 5.85 -7.94 -6.61
C SER A 64 6.04 -7.01 -7.81
N LYS A 65 5.52 -5.79 -7.75
CA LYS A 65 5.70 -4.75 -8.77
C LYS A 65 6.78 -3.74 -8.40
N ASN A 66 7.62 -4.07 -7.42
CA ASN A 66 8.70 -3.22 -6.90
C ASN A 66 8.23 -1.91 -6.27
N ARG A 67 7.00 -1.86 -5.77
CA ARG A 67 6.47 -0.69 -5.08
C ARG A 67 6.63 -0.84 -3.57
N TRP A 68 7.17 0.19 -2.94
CA TRP A 68 7.30 0.23 -1.49
C TRP A 68 6.00 0.71 -0.85
N THR A 69 5.56 0.01 0.17
CA THR A 69 4.32 0.28 0.89
C THR A 69 4.43 -0.17 2.34
N ILE A 70 3.36 0.01 3.09
CA ILE A 70 3.27 -0.40 4.49
C ILE A 70 2.62 -1.78 4.61
N PRO A 71 2.90 -2.55 5.68
CA PRO A 71 2.17 -3.79 5.95
C PRO A 71 0.70 -3.51 6.21
N LYS A 72 -0.17 -4.26 5.54
CA LYS A 72 -1.62 -4.14 5.66
C LYS A 72 -2.32 -5.36 5.07
N GLY A 73 -3.55 -5.58 5.45
CA GLY A 73 -4.35 -6.64 4.88
C GLY A 73 -5.81 -6.55 5.29
N HIS A 74 -6.59 -7.53 4.85
CA HIS A 74 -8.04 -7.56 5.06
C HIS A 74 -8.41 -7.83 6.51
N ILE A 75 -9.44 -7.12 6.99
CA ILE A 75 -10.04 -7.36 8.31
C ILE A 75 -10.84 -8.64 8.22
N GLU A 76 -10.44 -9.64 9.02
CA GLU A 76 -11.14 -10.93 9.08
C GLU A 76 -12.43 -10.82 9.91
N PRO A 77 -13.40 -11.69 9.67
CA PRO A 77 -14.61 -11.72 10.49
C PRO A 77 -14.27 -11.85 11.98
N GLY A 78 -14.87 -10.96 12.79
CA GLY A 78 -14.63 -10.93 14.23
C GLY A 78 -13.40 -10.17 14.69
N GLU A 79 -12.54 -9.70 13.78
CA GLU A 79 -11.40 -8.86 14.13
C GLU A 79 -11.79 -7.39 14.19
N THR A 80 -11.15 -6.66 15.12
CA THR A 80 -11.12 -5.20 15.04
C THR A 80 -10.04 -4.76 14.06
N ALA A 81 -10.12 -3.54 13.56
CA ALA A 81 -9.08 -2.98 12.69
C ALA A 81 -7.69 -3.00 13.37
N LYS A 82 -7.64 -2.70 14.68
CA LYS A 82 -6.40 -2.76 15.46
C LYS A 82 -5.82 -4.17 15.51
N GLN A 83 -6.66 -5.17 15.74
CA GLN A 83 -6.23 -6.57 15.76
C GLN A 83 -5.71 -7.00 14.40
N THR A 84 -6.37 -6.57 13.32
CA THR A 84 -5.91 -6.85 11.95
C THR A 84 -4.55 -6.23 11.68
N ALA A 85 -4.33 -4.97 12.09
CA ALA A 85 -3.05 -4.31 11.93
C ALA A 85 -1.92 -5.10 12.61
N ILE A 86 -2.13 -5.54 13.86
CA ILE A 86 -1.17 -6.35 14.61
C ILE A 86 -0.89 -7.67 13.88
N ARG A 87 -1.93 -8.36 13.47
CA ARG A 87 -1.81 -9.65 12.77
C ARG A 87 -1.06 -9.50 11.44
N GLU A 88 -1.46 -8.55 10.63
CA GLU A 88 -0.86 -8.34 9.30
C GLU A 88 0.61 -7.89 9.41
N ILE A 89 0.94 -7.02 10.34
CA ILE A 89 2.34 -6.64 10.58
C ILE A 89 3.16 -7.88 10.99
N GLY A 90 2.62 -8.70 11.88
CA GLY A 90 3.28 -9.94 12.29
C GLY A 90 3.48 -10.92 11.15
N GLU A 91 2.45 -11.14 10.34
CA GLU A 91 2.51 -12.05 9.18
C GLU A 91 3.47 -11.54 8.10
N GLU A 92 3.37 -10.26 7.75
CA GLU A 92 4.13 -9.69 6.65
C GLU A 92 5.58 -9.35 6.99
N SER A 93 5.90 -9.09 8.25
CA SER A 93 7.26 -8.71 8.67
C SER A 93 7.95 -9.69 9.60
N GLY A 94 7.19 -10.59 10.22
CA GLY A 94 7.71 -11.47 11.25
C GLY A 94 7.99 -10.81 12.59
N LEU A 95 7.75 -9.50 12.72
CA LEU A 95 7.99 -8.79 13.98
C LEU A 95 6.95 -9.18 15.03
N LYS A 96 7.41 -9.51 16.23
CA LYS A 96 6.58 -9.96 17.36
C LYS A 96 6.46 -8.92 18.46
N ASN A 97 7.52 -8.15 18.69
CA ASN A 97 7.58 -7.15 19.75
C ASN A 97 7.14 -5.78 19.20
N ILE A 98 5.85 -5.63 18.99
CA ILE A 98 5.24 -4.40 18.48
C ILE A 98 4.17 -3.90 19.42
N GLU A 99 4.00 -2.59 19.47
CA GLU A 99 2.98 -1.92 20.27
C GLU A 99 2.22 -0.93 19.39
N VAL A 100 0.91 -1.06 19.35
CA VAL A 100 0.06 -0.09 18.67
C VAL A 100 -0.12 1.11 19.59
N LEU A 101 0.29 2.29 19.12
CA LEU A 101 0.25 3.51 19.93
C LEU A 101 -1.04 4.29 19.73
N LEU A 102 -1.42 4.52 18.47
CA LEU A 102 -2.65 5.28 18.15
C LEU A 102 -3.09 5.03 16.71
N TRP A 103 -4.33 5.39 16.44
CA TRP A 103 -4.87 5.43 15.08
C TRP A 103 -4.43 6.74 14.40
N LEU A 104 -3.87 6.65 13.19
CA LEU A 104 -3.42 7.81 12.43
C LEU A 104 -4.48 8.34 11.47
N GLY A 105 -5.29 7.47 10.91
CA GLY A 105 -6.26 7.85 9.91
C GLY A 105 -6.67 6.69 9.03
N LYS A 106 -7.44 7.00 8.01
CA LYS A 106 -7.86 6.02 7.01
C LYS A 106 -7.54 6.52 5.61
N ILE A 107 -7.27 5.58 4.72
CA ILE A 107 -7.05 5.83 3.30
C ILE A 107 -8.10 5.06 2.52
N ASN A 108 -8.65 5.71 1.49
CA ASN A 108 -9.64 5.11 0.61
C ASN A 108 -9.02 4.89 -0.76
N PHE A 109 -9.15 3.68 -1.27
CA PHE A 109 -8.76 3.31 -2.62
C PHE A 109 -10.00 2.89 -3.40
N LYS A 110 -10.01 3.22 -4.67
CA LYS A 110 -11.10 2.91 -5.56
C LYS A 110 -10.51 2.32 -6.82
N TYR A 111 -10.90 1.10 -7.14
CA TYR A 111 -10.45 0.46 -8.36
C TYR A 111 -11.52 -0.45 -8.93
N ARG A 112 -11.32 -0.83 -10.18
CA ARG A 112 -12.26 -1.66 -10.90
C ARG A 112 -11.72 -3.08 -11.08
N ARG A 113 -12.57 -4.07 -10.81
CA ARG A 113 -12.29 -5.48 -11.05
C ARG A 113 -13.45 -6.05 -11.85
N LEU A 114 -13.27 -6.19 -13.17
CA LEU A 114 -14.33 -6.59 -14.11
C LEU A 114 -15.55 -5.65 -14.00
N ASP A 115 -16.73 -6.19 -13.66
CA ASP A 115 -17.97 -5.45 -13.47
C ASP A 115 -18.18 -4.96 -12.04
N LYS A 116 -17.15 -5.05 -11.19
CA LYS A 116 -17.20 -4.64 -9.80
C LYS A 116 -16.42 -3.36 -9.57
N LEU A 117 -17.01 -2.43 -8.87
CA LEU A 117 -16.31 -1.28 -8.32
C LEU A 117 -15.87 -1.65 -6.89
N VAL A 118 -14.57 -1.70 -6.67
CA VAL A 118 -14.01 -2.04 -5.35
C VAL A 118 -13.68 -0.75 -4.62
N LEU A 119 -14.25 -0.60 -3.42
CA LEU A 119 -13.98 0.49 -2.50
C LEU A 119 -13.22 -0.09 -1.31
N MET A 120 -11.90 0.10 -1.31
CA MET A 120 -11.05 -0.36 -0.21
C MET A 120 -10.81 0.78 0.75
N THR A 121 -11.05 0.54 2.03
CA THR A 121 -10.70 1.47 3.11
C THR A 121 -9.65 0.82 3.97
N THR A 122 -8.53 1.50 4.18
CA THR A 122 -7.45 1.01 5.04
C THR A 122 -7.35 1.89 6.29
N GLN A 123 -7.57 1.29 7.45
CA GLN A 123 -7.34 1.92 8.76
C GLN A 123 -5.85 1.81 9.07
N ILE A 124 -5.20 2.93 9.38
CA ILE A 124 -3.75 2.96 9.57
C ILE A 124 -3.40 3.41 10.98
N TYR A 125 -2.61 2.57 11.65
CA TYR A 125 -2.15 2.79 13.03
C TYR A 125 -0.67 3.13 13.05
N LEU A 126 -0.28 3.90 14.05
CA LEU A 126 1.12 4.11 14.41
C LEU A 126 1.56 2.98 15.33
N VAL A 127 2.60 2.25 14.93
CA VAL A 127 3.07 1.05 15.63
C VAL A 127 4.55 1.18 15.94
N HIS A 128 4.92 0.92 17.18
CA HIS A 128 6.30 0.96 17.64
C HIS A 128 6.90 -0.44 17.66
N ALA A 129 8.01 -0.63 16.99
CA ALA A 129 8.80 -1.85 17.08
C ALA A 129 9.73 -1.71 18.28
N LEU A 130 9.47 -2.51 19.33
CA LEU A 130 10.11 -2.35 20.64
C LEU A 130 11.50 -2.98 20.73
N ASP A 131 11.79 -3.98 19.90
CA ASP A 131 13.06 -4.71 19.93
C ASP A 131 13.88 -4.41 18.67
N SER A 132 14.90 -3.58 18.81
CA SER A 132 15.78 -3.19 17.71
C SER A 132 16.64 -4.35 17.17
N ALA A 133 16.80 -5.42 17.94
CA ALA A 133 17.53 -6.63 17.53
C ALA A 133 16.67 -7.56 16.68
N GLU A 134 15.36 -7.41 16.72
CA GLU A 134 14.44 -8.22 15.92
C GLU A 134 14.56 -7.85 14.43
N LYS A 135 14.86 -8.85 13.60
CA LYS A 135 15.03 -8.63 12.16
C LYS A 135 13.75 -8.95 11.41
N PRO A 136 13.29 -8.05 10.54
CA PRO A 136 12.14 -8.34 9.71
C PRO A 136 12.45 -9.44 8.69
N THR A 137 11.45 -10.29 8.42
CA THR A 137 11.55 -11.40 7.47
C THR A 137 10.45 -11.22 6.43
N LYS A 138 10.83 -11.16 5.16
CA LYS A 138 9.86 -11.00 4.09
C LYS A 138 9.11 -12.30 3.78
N GLU A 139 7.87 -12.17 3.34
CA GLU A 139 7.12 -13.27 2.74
C GLU A 139 7.56 -13.53 1.29
N LYS A 140 7.22 -14.72 0.76
CA LYS A 140 7.65 -15.14 -0.57
C LYS A 140 7.16 -14.20 -1.70
N TRP A 141 5.99 -13.60 -1.54
CA TRP A 141 5.40 -12.72 -2.56
C TRP A 141 6.05 -11.35 -2.61
N MET A 142 6.80 -10.97 -1.56
CA MET A 142 7.48 -9.69 -1.48
C MET A 142 8.83 -9.72 -2.18
N ASN A 143 9.18 -8.64 -2.86
CA ASN A 143 10.52 -8.45 -3.40
C ASN A 143 11.49 -7.93 -2.35
N GLY A 144 11.01 -7.31 -1.29
CA GLY A 144 11.87 -6.82 -0.23
C GLY A 144 11.11 -6.40 1.02
N ILE A 145 11.86 -6.27 2.09
CA ILE A 145 11.42 -5.64 3.34
C ILE A 145 12.65 -5.04 4.00
N ARG A 146 12.56 -3.80 4.48
CA ARG A 146 13.66 -3.20 5.22
C ARG A 146 13.24 -1.96 5.99
N TRP A 147 14.09 -1.57 6.92
CA TRP A 147 14.01 -0.30 7.61
C TRP A 147 14.60 0.82 6.74
N PHE A 148 13.86 1.89 6.63
CA PHE A 148 14.29 3.11 5.94
C PHE A 148 14.42 4.24 6.95
N ARG A 149 15.43 5.08 6.79
CA ARG A 149 15.41 6.36 7.49
C ARG A 149 14.21 7.16 7.01
N PHE A 150 13.65 7.97 7.89
CA PHE A 150 12.36 8.63 7.61
C PHE A 150 12.35 9.37 6.26
N GLY A 151 13.38 10.17 5.98
CA GLY A 151 13.48 10.89 4.70
C GLY A 151 13.52 9.95 3.49
N GLU A 152 14.26 8.85 3.59
CA GLU A 152 14.31 7.83 2.54
C GLU A 152 12.97 7.11 2.38
N ALA A 153 12.26 6.88 3.48
CA ALA A 153 10.94 6.27 3.44
C ALA A 153 9.93 7.16 2.71
N LEU A 154 9.98 8.48 2.95
CA LEU A 154 9.13 9.44 2.23
C LEU A 154 9.38 9.40 0.73
N ASP A 155 10.67 9.30 0.32
CA ASP A 155 11.01 9.23 -1.09
C ASP A 155 10.63 7.90 -1.73
N ALA A 156 10.68 6.81 -0.97
CA ALA A 156 10.39 5.47 -1.46
C ALA A 156 8.89 5.19 -1.62
N ILE A 157 8.08 5.75 -0.74
CA ILE A 157 6.63 5.47 -0.75
C ILE A 157 5.98 6.13 -1.98
N GLU A 158 5.17 5.36 -2.71
CA GLU A 158 4.54 5.85 -3.94
C GLU A 158 3.12 6.39 -3.72
N TYR A 159 2.60 6.27 -2.51
CA TYR A 159 1.22 6.64 -2.19
C TYR A 159 1.18 7.94 -1.38
N ASP A 160 0.70 9.01 -1.99
CA ASP A 160 0.64 10.34 -1.38
C ASP A 160 -0.14 10.37 -0.05
N ASP A 161 -1.21 9.59 0.04
CA ASP A 161 -2.02 9.53 1.25
C ASP A 161 -1.27 8.87 2.42
N ILE A 162 -0.45 7.85 2.12
CA ILE A 162 0.41 7.22 3.13
C ILE A 162 1.50 8.18 3.56
N GLU A 163 2.11 8.89 2.61
CA GLU A 163 3.12 9.91 2.89
C GLU A 163 2.59 10.96 3.88
N LYS A 164 1.38 11.44 3.67
CA LYS A 164 0.73 12.41 4.59
C LYS A 164 0.60 11.86 6.00
N LEU A 165 0.20 10.59 6.14
CA LEU A 165 0.09 9.94 7.44
C LEU A 165 1.46 9.71 8.08
N MET A 166 2.50 9.45 7.29
CA MET A 166 3.87 9.34 7.80
C MET A 166 4.35 10.67 8.39
N LEU A 167 4.04 11.78 7.74
CA LEU A 167 4.37 13.11 8.25
C LEU A 167 3.64 13.41 9.57
N ILE A 168 2.39 13.04 9.67
CA ILE A 168 1.61 13.14 10.91
C ILE A 168 2.22 12.28 12.00
N ALA A 169 2.62 11.04 11.66
CA ALA A 169 3.29 10.13 12.59
C ALA A 169 4.57 10.73 13.16
N LYS A 170 5.43 11.28 12.30
CA LYS A 170 6.66 11.94 12.73
C LYS A 170 6.39 13.08 13.70
N LYS A 171 5.41 13.91 13.39
CA LYS A 171 5.02 15.03 14.25
C LYS A 171 4.60 14.54 15.64
N LYS A 172 3.79 13.49 15.71
CA LYS A 172 3.33 12.91 16.97
C LYS A 172 4.47 12.31 17.78
N ILE A 173 5.39 11.61 17.13
CA ILE A 173 6.57 11.04 17.79
C ILE A 173 7.47 12.16 18.33
N ARG A 174 7.73 13.20 17.56
CA ARG A 174 8.61 14.33 17.95
C ARG A 174 8.02 15.19 19.04
N SER A 175 6.70 15.33 19.09
CA SER A 175 6.01 16.13 20.12
C SER A 175 5.82 15.41 21.45
N GLY A 176 6.17 14.13 21.52
CA GLY A 176 5.98 13.34 22.71
C GLY A 176 4.54 12.92 23.00
N GLU A 177 3.66 12.96 21.97
CA GLU A 177 2.27 12.50 22.10
C GLU A 177 2.15 10.98 22.19
N VAL A 178 3.24 10.30 21.97
CA VAL A 178 3.32 8.83 22.03
C VAL A 178 4.52 8.36 22.83
#